data_fa0d13aa96ce00d4700df52bdb1e4173
#
_entry.id   fa0d13aa96ce00d4700df52bdb1e4173
#
_cell.length_a   1.000
_cell.length_b   1.000
_cell.length_c   1.000
_cell.angle_alpha   90.00
_cell.angle_beta   90.00
_cell.angle_gamma   90.00
#
_symmetry.space_group_name_H-M   'P 1'
#
loop_
_entity.id
_entity.type
_entity.pdbx_description
1 polymer ?
#
loop_
_entity_poly.entity_id
_entity_poly.type
_entity_poly.pdbx_seq_one_letter_code
_entity_poly.pdbx_strand_id
1 'polypeptide(L)'
;MTNETSPCHTVEEGLKEGRLMTQVKQKNSKPIWKNINATRIVVAAFAMLCGLTGITAGCFEILQGNVATNGLIISTIGPEYTMWTTYSIYDLMETYSAITIIPNFFVTGILAIIVSCLVIIWAVGFIHKKHGVIIFFLLSIIQLFVGGSFVMDLAIITSITATRINKPLTWWRSHLSDKMQRLFAMIWPWSLIFYTILSIVLLGISILGVNNSELLSYLDIAAALMFIPLILMIIGGFAYDIQRQAKPGQDLTKSK
;
A
#
# COMPACT_ATOMS: atom_id res chain seq x y z
N MET A 1 68.18 -29.07 17.26
CA MET A 1 67.69 -28.13 16.23
C MET A 1 66.25 -27.85 16.57
N THR A 2 66.01 -26.75 17.30
CA THR A 2 64.70 -26.30 17.72
C THR A 2 64.25 -25.22 16.72
N ASN A 3 63.17 -25.51 15.97
CA ASN A 3 62.51 -24.56 15.08
C ASN A 3 61.73 -23.54 15.92
N GLU A 4 62.28 -22.36 16.08
CA GLU A 4 61.57 -21.19 16.55
C GLU A 4 60.63 -20.68 15.43
N THR A 5 59.37 -20.96 15.53
CA THR A 5 58.32 -20.34 14.70
C THR A 5 58.15 -18.89 15.15
N SER A 6 58.49 -17.96 14.27
CA SER A 6 58.47 -16.52 14.48
C SER A 6 57.10 -16.01 14.92
N PRO A 7 56.96 -15.21 16.01
CA PRO A 7 55.69 -14.71 16.51
C PRO A 7 54.99 -13.68 15.62
N CYS A 8 55.57 -13.32 14.49
CA CYS A 8 55.03 -12.30 13.57
C CYS A 8 53.87 -12.80 12.73
N HIS A 9 53.74 -14.14 12.47
CA HIS A 9 52.68 -14.70 11.65
C HIS A 9 51.33 -14.73 12.36
N THR A 10 51.31 -14.92 13.66
CA THR A 10 50.09 -15.01 14.46
C THR A 10 49.41 -13.66 14.67
N VAL A 11 50.15 -12.57 14.69
CA VAL A 11 49.60 -11.21 14.85
C VAL A 11 48.92 -10.73 13.56
N GLU A 12 49.44 -11.10 12.40
CA GLU A 12 48.90 -10.74 11.10
C GLU A 12 47.61 -11.49 10.76
N GLU A 13 47.49 -12.76 11.17
CA GLU A 13 46.24 -13.55 11.04
C GLU A 13 45.15 -13.02 11.96
N GLY A 14 45.44 -12.68 13.19
CA GLY A 14 44.47 -12.09 14.14
C GLY A 14 43.94 -10.73 13.66
N LEU A 15 44.79 -9.93 13.01
CA LEU A 15 44.38 -8.64 12.43
C LEU A 15 43.49 -8.82 11.18
N LYS A 16 43.73 -9.85 10.36
CA LYS A 16 42.91 -10.18 9.19
C LYS A 16 41.54 -10.70 9.61
N GLU A 17 41.48 -11.59 10.60
CA GLU A 17 40.19 -12.07 11.16
C GLU A 17 39.40 -10.95 11.83
N GLY A 18 40.03 -10.07 12.61
CA GLY A 18 39.38 -8.90 13.20
C GLY A 18 38.79 -7.94 12.16
N ARG A 19 39.48 -7.71 11.04
CA ARG A 19 38.95 -6.90 9.92
C ARG A 19 37.83 -7.58 9.18
N LEU A 20 37.90 -8.89 8.96
CA LEU A 20 36.82 -9.68 8.36
C LEU A 20 35.56 -9.69 9.23
N MET A 21 35.70 -9.90 10.54
CA MET A 21 34.58 -9.86 11.50
C MET A 21 33.95 -8.46 11.57
N THR A 22 34.74 -7.41 11.49
CA THR A 22 34.23 -6.02 11.49
C THR A 22 33.51 -5.71 10.19
N GLN A 23 33.99 -6.18 9.04
CA GLN A 23 33.32 -6.01 7.75
C GLN A 23 32.01 -6.81 7.67
N VAL A 24 31.98 -8.04 8.21
CA VAL A 24 30.77 -8.87 8.27
C VAL A 24 29.72 -8.22 9.18
N LYS A 25 30.13 -7.68 10.33
CA LYS A 25 29.24 -6.99 11.28
C LYS A 25 28.71 -5.68 10.69
N GLN A 26 29.50 -4.96 9.92
CA GLN A 26 29.09 -3.72 9.24
C GLN A 26 28.16 -3.99 8.04
N LYS A 27 28.28 -5.15 7.38
CA LYS A 27 27.40 -5.57 6.30
C LYS A 27 26.01 -5.96 6.82
N ASN A 28 25.93 -6.49 8.03
CA ASN A 28 24.67 -6.95 8.65
C ASN A 28 23.89 -5.85 9.39
N SER A 29 24.46 -4.66 9.58
CA SER A 29 23.81 -3.57 10.35
C SER A 29 23.11 -2.53 9.49
N LYS A 30 22.96 -2.75 8.18
CA LYS A 30 22.14 -1.85 7.35
C LYS A 30 20.67 -2.08 7.70
N PRO A 31 19.96 -1.09 8.25
CA PRO A 31 18.58 -1.25 8.62
C PRO A 31 17.76 -1.66 7.40
N ILE A 32 16.89 -2.65 7.56
CA ILE A 32 16.07 -3.30 6.51
C ILE A 32 15.30 -2.26 5.68
N TRP A 33 14.84 -1.17 6.31
CA TRP A 33 14.11 -0.08 5.64
C TRP A 33 14.96 0.71 4.63
N LYS A 34 16.31 0.67 4.73
CA LYS A 34 17.21 1.33 3.75
C LYS A 34 17.17 0.67 2.36
N ASN A 35 16.64 -0.55 2.26
CA ASN A 35 16.52 -1.32 1.01
C ASN A 35 15.12 -1.30 0.40
N ILE A 36 14.14 -0.64 1.02
CA ILE A 36 12.76 -0.60 0.52
C ILE A 36 12.62 0.55 -0.47
N ASN A 37 12.14 0.26 -1.68
CA ASN A 37 11.85 1.27 -2.70
C ASN A 37 10.62 2.09 -2.29
N ALA A 38 10.63 3.41 -2.55
CA ALA A 38 9.50 4.28 -2.27
C ALA A 38 8.24 3.82 -3.00
N THR A 39 8.38 3.42 -4.26
CA THR A 39 7.28 2.82 -5.05
C THR A 39 6.64 1.63 -4.33
N ARG A 40 7.42 0.76 -3.68
CA ARG A 40 6.88 -0.38 -2.93
C ARG A 40 6.07 0.06 -1.71
N ILE A 41 6.49 1.12 -1.02
CA ILE A 41 5.76 1.68 0.13
C ILE A 41 4.42 2.23 -0.33
N VAL A 42 4.41 3.01 -1.42
CA VAL A 42 3.19 3.57 -2.03
C VAL A 42 2.21 2.47 -2.41
N VAL A 43 2.67 1.44 -3.09
CA VAL A 43 1.86 0.27 -3.49
C VAL A 43 1.30 -0.46 -2.27
N ALA A 44 2.11 -0.66 -1.22
CA ALA A 44 1.64 -1.31 0.01
C ALA A 44 0.56 -0.47 0.71
N ALA A 45 0.72 0.87 0.77
CA ALA A 45 -0.27 1.76 1.36
C ALA A 45 -1.60 1.70 0.60
N PHE A 46 -1.58 1.76 -0.72
CA PHE A 46 -2.81 1.65 -1.54
C PHE A 46 -3.49 0.29 -1.37
N ALA A 47 -2.74 -0.78 -1.39
CA ALA A 47 -3.29 -2.12 -1.22
C ALA A 47 -3.85 -2.35 0.19
N MET A 48 -3.22 -1.74 1.23
CA MET A 48 -3.80 -1.74 2.58
C MET A 48 -5.16 -1.03 2.60
N LEU A 49 -5.29 0.11 1.92
CA LEU A 49 -6.57 0.83 1.83
C LEU A 49 -7.62 -0.01 1.09
N CYS A 50 -7.27 -0.63 -0.04
CA CYS A 50 -8.16 -1.57 -0.75
C CYS A 50 -8.63 -2.71 0.17
N GLY A 51 -7.72 -3.27 0.96
CA GLY A 51 -8.07 -4.34 1.88
C GLY A 51 -8.91 -3.86 3.07
N LEU A 52 -8.60 -2.68 3.64
CA LEU A 52 -9.37 -2.12 4.75
C LEU A 52 -10.82 -1.80 4.34
N THR A 53 -11.03 -1.20 3.17
CA THR A 53 -12.37 -0.94 2.65
C THR A 53 -13.16 -2.23 2.44
N GLY A 54 -12.52 -3.29 1.91
CA GLY A 54 -13.16 -4.59 1.77
C GLY A 54 -13.46 -5.28 3.11
N ILE A 55 -12.62 -5.14 4.13
CA ILE A 55 -12.90 -5.62 5.48
C ILE A 55 -14.12 -4.87 6.05
N THR A 56 -14.16 -3.54 5.90
CA THR A 56 -15.27 -2.72 6.37
C THR A 56 -16.58 -3.12 5.69
N ALA A 57 -16.59 -3.28 4.36
CA ALA A 57 -17.75 -3.76 3.62
C ALA A 57 -18.22 -5.13 4.13
N GLY A 58 -17.28 -6.09 4.27
CA GLY A 58 -17.60 -7.42 4.79
C GLY A 58 -18.16 -7.40 6.21
N CYS A 59 -17.68 -6.50 7.08
CA CYS A 59 -18.28 -6.32 8.41
C CYS A 59 -19.74 -5.86 8.33
N PHE A 60 -20.05 -4.90 7.47
CA PHE A 60 -21.43 -4.44 7.28
C PHE A 60 -22.33 -5.51 6.67
N GLU A 61 -21.82 -6.33 5.76
CA GLU A 61 -22.55 -7.46 5.21
C GLU A 61 -22.86 -8.51 6.27
N ILE A 62 -21.91 -8.84 7.15
CA ILE A 62 -22.14 -9.76 8.29
C ILE A 62 -23.24 -9.24 9.22
N LEU A 63 -23.25 -7.91 9.47
CA LEU A 63 -24.24 -7.28 10.33
C LEU A 63 -25.67 -7.38 9.76
N GLN A 64 -25.84 -7.53 8.44
CA GLN A 64 -27.14 -7.79 7.82
C GLN A 64 -27.67 -9.19 8.13
N GLY A 65 -26.80 -10.11 8.57
CA GLY A 65 -27.17 -11.44 8.99
C GLY A 65 -27.34 -12.45 7.85
N ASN A 66 -27.98 -13.56 8.16
CA ASN A 66 -28.18 -14.66 7.23
C ASN A 66 -29.38 -14.41 6.33
N VAL A 67 -29.33 -13.38 5.49
CA VAL A 67 -30.38 -12.94 4.58
C VAL A 67 -29.91 -13.05 3.14
N ALA A 68 -30.85 -13.32 2.22
CA ALA A 68 -30.54 -13.39 0.79
C ALA A 68 -30.19 -12.02 0.21
N THR A 69 -29.21 -11.96 -0.70
CA THR A 69 -28.73 -10.70 -1.32
C THR A 69 -29.69 -10.15 -2.39
N ASN A 70 -30.69 -10.89 -2.84
CA ASN A 70 -31.69 -10.51 -3.83
C ASN A 70 -31.15 -9.95 -5.16
N GLY A 71 -29.88 -10.16 -5.49
CA GLY A 71 -29.28 -9.71 -6.74
C GLY A 71 -27.76 -9.81 -6.73
N LEU A 72 -27.14 -9.47 -7.87
CA LEU A 72 -25.69 -9.42 -8.04
C LEU A 72 -25.08 -8.12 -7.49
N ILE A 73 -25.86 -7.03 -7.58
CA ILE A 73 -25.45 -5.72 -7.04
C ILE A 73 -26.15 -5.57 -5.70
N ILE A 74 -25.36 -5.41 -4.66
CA ILE A 74 -25.84 -5.28 -3.29
C ILE A 74 -25.41 -3.93 -2.72
N SER A 75 -26.26 -3.35 -1.88
CA SER A 75 -25.83 -2.28 -0.99
C SER A 75 -25.17 -2.93 0.22
N THR A 76 -23.92 -2.57 0.50
CA THR A 76 -23.20 -3.09 1.68
C THR A 76 -23.85 -2.67 3.00
N ILE A 77 -24.71 -1.66 2.94
CA ILE A 77 -25.51 -1.17 4.07
C ILE A 77 -26.97 -1.28 3.64
N GLY A 78 -27.68 -2.26 4.22
CA GLY A 78 -29.07 -2.50 3.88
C GLY A 78 -30.01 -1.39 4.39
N PRO A 79 -31.12 -1.14 3.67
CA PRO A 79 -32.11 -0.11 4.04
C PRO A 79 -32.80 -0.37 5.38
N GLU A 80 -32.65 -1.56 5.95
CA GLU A 80 -33.30 -1.95 7.23
C GLU A 80 -32.46 -1.58 8.47
N TYR A 81 -31.23 -1.12 8.29
CA TYR A 81 -30.37 -0.70 9.41
C TYR A 81 -30.80 0.69 9.91
N THR A 82 -31.93 0.74 10.58
CA THR A 82 -32.61 1.96 11.09
C THR A 82 -31.82 2.73 12.14
N MET A 83 -30.71 2.21 12.62
CA MET A 83 -29.84 2.92 13.56
C MET A 83 -29.12 4.12 12.91
N TRP A 84 -29.07 4.18 11.58
CA TRP A 84 -28.36 5.18 10.79
C TRP A 84 -29.33 5.99 9.90
N THR A 85 -30.65 5.84 10.13
CA THR A 85 -31.67 6.55 9.37
C THR A 85 -31.68 8.01 9.76
N THR A 86 -30.96 8.78 9.12
CA THR A 86 -31.30 10.15 8.72
C THR A 86 -30.07 10.82 8.12
N TYR A 87 -30.09 10.91 6.82
CA TYR A 87 -29.17 11.70 5.98
C TYR A 87 -27.77 11.14 5.69
N SER A 88 -27.61 10.66 4.48
CA SER A 88 -26.78 11.14 3.41
C SER A 88 -25.34 10.63 3.25
N ILE A 89 -24.62 10.09 4.20
CA ILE A 89 -23.51 9.18 3.91
C ILE A 89 -24.05 7.91 3.25
N TYR A 90 -25.27 7.55 3.52
CA TYR A 90 -25.97 6.48 2.83
C TYR A 90 -26.16 6.74 1.35
N ASP A 91 -26.51 7.96 0.93
CA ASP A 91 -26.62 8.32 -0.49
C ASP A 91 -25.23 8.23 -1.18
N LEU A 92 -24.17 8.61 -0.49
CA LEU A 92 -22.80 8.43 -0.96
C LEU A 92 -22.37 6.95 -0.90
N MET A 93 -22.82 6.19 0.09
CA MET A 93 -22.53 4.76 0.25
C MET A 93 -23.55 3.87 -0.49
N GLU A 94 -24.77 4.32 -0.80
CA GLU A 94 -25.61 3.69 -1.80
C GLU A 94 -24.96 3.67 -3.18
N THR A 95 -24.08 4.62 -3.47
CA THR A 95 -23.22 4.56 -4.65
C THR A 95 -22.07 3.55 -4.49
N TYR A 96 -21.71 3.12 -3.30
CA TYR A 96 -20.78 2.01 -3.06
C TYR A 96 -21.50 0.66 -3.12
N SER A 97 -22.13 0.40 -4.25
CA SER A 97 -22.65 -0.93 -4.55
C SER A 97 -21.51 -1.93 -4.56
N ALA A 98 -21.64 -3.01 -3.84
CA ALA A 98 -20.76 -4.15 -3.96
C ALA A 98 -21.36 -5.15 -4.96
N ILE A 99 -20.49 -5.92 -5.60
CA ILE A 99 -20.91 -7.01 -6.49
C ILE A 99 -20.66 -8.32 -5.77
N THR A 100 -21.68 -9.16 -5.65
CA THR A 100 -21.50 -10.52 -5.13
C THR A 100 -22.21 -11.54 -6.00
N ILE A 101 -21.56 -12.67 -6.21
CA ILE A 101 -22.15 -13.86 -6.83
C ILE A 101 -22.78 -14.80 -5.78
N ILE A 102 -22.62 -14.47 -4.50
CA ILE A 102 -23.02 -15.30 -3.39
C ILE A 102 -24.39 -14.79 -2.88
N PRO A 103 -25.43 -15.61 -2.90
CA PRO A 103 -26.78 -15.17 -2.59
C PRO A 103 -27.07 -15.05 -1.08
N ASN A 104 -26.08 -14.66 -0.27
CA ASN A 104 -26.23 -14.58 1.20
C ASN A 104 -25.25 -13.57 1.79
N PHE A 105 -25.76 -12.54 2.48
CA PHE A 105 -24.97 -11.46 3.07
C PHE A 105 -23.95 -11.94 4.11
N PHE A 106 -24.34 -12.85 5.00
CA PHE A 106 -23.41 -13.35 6.03
C PHE A 106 -22.22 -14.08 5.43
N VAL A 107 -22.48 -14.95 4.44
CA VAL A 107 -21.42 -15.72 3.75
C VAL A 107 -20.52 -14.79 2.92
N THR A 108 -21.13 -13.85 2.19
CA THR A 108 -20.41 -12.84 1.41
C THR A 108 -19.50 -12.02 2.30
N GLY A 109 -19.98 -11.52 3.43
CA GLY A 109 -19.20 -10.72 4.36
C GLY A 109 -17.99 -11.46 4.93
N ILE A 110 -18.15 -12.72 5.32
CA ILE A 110 -17.01 -13.55 5.78
C ILE A 110 -15.96 -13.70 4.68
N LEU A 111 -16.40 -14.01 3.46
CA LEU A 111 -15.47 -14.18 2.33
C LEU A 111 -14.81 -12.86 1.92
N ALA A 112 -15.55 -11.74 1.95
CA ALA A 112 -14.99 -10.42 1.71
C ALA A 112 -13.86 -10.09 2.71
N ILE A 113 -14.03 -10.36 3.99
CA ILE A 113 -13.00 -10.16 5.01
C ILE A 113 -11.78 -11.06 4.74
N ILE A 114 -11.99 -12.35 4.49
CA ILE A 114 -10.89 -13.30 4.23
C ILE A 114 -10.08 -12.86 3.01
N VAL A 115 -10.74 -12.56 1.89
CA VAL A 115 -10.08 -12.16 0.64
C VAL A 115 -9.36 -10.82 0.82
N SER A 116 -9.97 -9.87 1.53
CA SER A 116 -9.34 -8.56 1.82
C SER A 116 -8.09 -8.70 2.68
N CYS A 117 -8.09 -9.58 3.68
CA CYS A 117 -6.89 -9.92 4.44
C CYS A 117 -5.80 -10.54 3.53
N LEU A 118 -6.18 -11.42 2.60
CA LEU A 118 -5.23 -11.99 1.63
C LEU A 118 -4.66 -10.92 0.69
N VAL A 119 -5.46 -9.96 0.24
CA VAL A 119 -5.02 -8.82 -0.56
C VAL A 119 -3.95 -8.01 0.19
N ILE A 120 -4.17 -7.68 1.46
CA ILE A 120 -3.20 -6.95 2.30
C ILE A 120 -1.91 -7.75 2.47
N ILE A 121 -2.01 -9.01 2.89
CA ILE A 121 -0.86 -9.87 3.13
C ILE A 121 -0.03 -10.04 1.85
N TRP A 122 -0.72 -10.25 0.72
CA TRP A 122 -0.05 -10.42 -0.56
C TRP A 122 0.68 -9.15 -1.01
N ALA A 123 0.04 -8.01 -0.89
CA ALA A 123 0.61 -6.73 -1.30
C ALA A 123 1.84 -6.34 -0.47
N VAL A 124 1.78 -6.50 0.83
CA VAL A 124 2.91 -6.15 1.72
C VAL A 124 4.08 -7.13 1.55
N GLY A 125 3.77 -8.44 1.51
CA GLY A 125 4.78 -9.49 1.52
C GLY A 125 5.31 -9.90 0.15
N PHE A 126 4.45 -10.00 -0.86
CA PHE A 126 4.74 -10.77 -2.07
C PHE A 126 4.64 -10.01 -3.38
N ILE A 127 4.16 -8.75 -3.40
CA ILE A 127 3.93 -7.98 -4.64
C ILE A 127 5.19 -7.78 -5.49
N HIS A 128 6.36 -7.80 -4.88
CA HIS A 128 7.66 -7.64 -5.56
C HIS A 128 8.15 -8.92 -6.25
N LYS A 129 7.50 -10.06 -6.06
CA LYS A 129 7.86 -11.34 -6.69
C LYS A 129 7.44 -11.38 -8.16
N LYS A 130 7.99 -12.35 -8.93
CA LYS A 130 7.84 -12.47 -10.38
C LYS A 130 6.39 -12.36 -10.89
N HIS A 131 5.42 -12.93 -10.18
CA HIS A 131 4.00 -12.88 -10.53
C HIS A 131 3.16 -12.11 -9.49
N GLY A 132 3.83 -11.35 -8.59
CA GLY A 132 3.18 -10.72 -7.45
C GLY A 132 2.07 -9.76 -7.85
N VAL A 133 2.28 -8.95 -8.88
CA VAL A 133 1.30 -7.97 -9.39
C VAL A 133 0.07 -8.66 -9.99
N ILE A 134 0.29 -9.74 -10.77
CA ILE A 134 -0.81 -10.48 -11.40
C ILE A 134 -1.70 -11.13 -10.34
N ILE A 135 -1.08 -11.78 -9.35
CA ILE A 135 -1.83 -12.42 -8.25
C ILE A 135 -2.56 -11.38 -7.41
N PHE A 136 -1.94 -10.22 -7.13
CA PHE A 136 -2.61 -9.11 -6.44
C PHE A 136 -3.85 -8.65 -7.22
N PHE A 137 -3.73 -8.47 -8.54
CA PHE A 137 -4.83 -8.05 -9.39
C PHE A 137 -5.97 -9.09 -9.41
N LEU A 138 -5.62 -10.38 -9.53
CA LEU A 138 -6.60 -11.46 -9.47
C LEU A 138 -7.31 -11.52 -8.10
N LEU A 139 -6.59 -11.36 -7.00
CA LEU A 139 -7.18 -11.29 -5.67
C LEU A 139 -8.13 -10.09 -5.54
N SER A 140 -7.79 -8.94 -6.13
CA SER A 140 -8.66 -7.76 -6.14
C SER A 140 -9.93 -7.98 -6.97
N ILE A 141 -9.85 -8.74 -8.07
CA ILE A 141 -11.04 -9.15 -8.83
C ILE A 141 -11.91 -10.10 -8.00
N ILE A 142 -11.30 -11.06 -7.31
CA ILE A 142 -12.05 -11.96 -6.42
C ILE A 142 -12.72 -11.15 -5.31
N GLN A 143 -12.00 -10.21 -4.70
CA GLN A 143 -12.54 -9.30 -3.68
C GLN A 143 -13.79 -8.56 -4.18
N LEU A 144 -13.76 -8.05 -5.42
CA LEU A 144 -14.91 -7.40 -6.05
C LEU A 144 -16.14 -8.33 -6.10
N PHE A 145 -15.96 -9.59 -6.54
CA PHE A 145 -17.06 -10.54 -6.72
C PHE A 145 -17.58 -11.19 -5.42
N VAL A 146 -16.89 -11.01 -4.32
CA VAL A 146 -17.35 -11.49 -3.01
C VAL A 146 -17.88 -10.37 -2.11
N GLY A 147 -18.25 -9.22 -2.69
CA GLY A 147 -18.81 -8.11 -1.90
C GLY A 147 -17.80 -7.19 -1.25
N GLY A 148 -16.51 -7.33 -1.57
CA GLY A 148 -15.43 -6.58 -0.92
C GLY A 148 -15.31 -5.11 -1.33
N SER A 149 -16.42 -4.45 -1.71
CA SER A 149 -16.48 -3.04 -2.12
C SER A 149 -15.90 -2.72 -3.50
N PHE A 150 -16.40 -1.63 -4.11
CA PHE A 150 -16.05 -1.21 -5.47
C PHE A 150 -14.77 -0.35 -5.49
N VAL A 151 -13.64 -0.92 -5.05
CA VAL A 151 -12.32 -0.23 -5.04
C VAL A 151 -11.44 -0.68 -6.21
N MET A 152 -12.06 -1.05 -7.34
CA MET A 152 -11.36 -1.61 -8.49
C MET A 152 -10.44 -0.59 -9.17
N ASP A 153 -10.83 0.69 -9.17
CA ASP A 153 -10.02 1.81 -9.63
C ASP A 153 -8.69 1.91 -8.88
N LEU A 154 -8.73 1.87 -7.56
CA LEU A 154 -7.53 1.89 -6.72
C LEU A 154 -6.68 0.62 -6.89
N ALA A 155 -7.31 -0.55 -7.07
CA ALA A 155 -6.61 -1.80 -7.34
C ALA A 155 -5.89 -1.77 -8.69
N ILE A 156 -6.51 -1.18 -9.74
CA ILE A 156 -5.90 -0.98 -11.06
C ILE A 156 -4.68 -0.04 -10.93
N ILE A 157 -4.85 1.13 -10.29
CA ILE A 157 -3.77 2.10 -10.08
C ILE A 157 -2.60 1.46 -9.31
N THR A 158 -2.93 0.71 -8.25
CA THR A 158 -1.95 -0.04 -7.45
C THR A 158 -1.19 -1.05 -8.30
N SER A 159 -1.91 -1.82 -9.12
CA SER A 159 -1.31 -2.83 -10.00
C SER A 159 -0.39 -2.21 -11.05
N ILE A 160 -0.83 -1.11 -11.71
CA ILE A 160 -0.01 -0.38 -12.68
C ILE A 160 1.26 0.15 -12.01
N THR A 161 1.13 0.78 -10.84
CA THR A 161 2.26 1.31 -10.08
C THR A 161 3.22 0.19 -9.66
N ALA A 162 2.68 -0.95 -9.23
CA ALA A 162 3.45 -2.13 -8.81
C ALA A 162 4.28 -2.75 -9.95
N THR A 163 3.84 -2.62 -11.21
CA THR A 163 4.63 -3.10 -12.37
C THR A 163 5.98 -2.41 -12.49
N ARG A 164 6.15 -1.24 -11.86
CA ARG A 164 7.39 -0.43 -11.89
C ARG A 164 8.33 -0.73 -10.73
N ILE A 165 7.93 -1.55 -9.77
CA ILE A 165 8.81 -1.97 -8.66
C ILE A 165 10.02 -2.70 -9.24
N ASN A 166 11.23 -2.29 -8.81
CA ASN A 166 12.52 -2.87 -9.25
C ASN A 166 12.82 -2.76 -10.75
N LYS A 167 12.05 -1.97 -11.52
CA LYS A 167 12.36 -1.71 -12.94
C LYS A 167 13.06 -0.37 -13.10
N PRO A 168 13.94 -0.23 -14.13
CA PRO A 168 14.54 1.05 -14.44
C PRO A 168 13.46 2.03 -14.92
N LEU A 169 13.39 3.19 -14.26
CA LEU A 169 12.43 4.25 -14.56
C LEU A 169 12.98 5.21 -15.63
N THR A 170 13.53 4.66 -16.74
CA THR A 170 14.23 5.43 -17.78
C THR A 170 13.33 6.46 -18.42
N TRP A 171 12.09 6.11 -18.73
CA TRP A 171 11.10 7.03 -19.33
C TRP A 171 10.82 8.23 -18.41
N TRP A 172 10.60 8.00 -17.13
CA TRP A 172 10.38 9.05 -16.14
C TRP A 172 11.60 9.94 -15.96
N ARG A 173 12.80 9.34 -16.00
CA ARG A 173 14.06 10.07 -15.90
C ARG A 173 14.28 11.02 -17.08
N SER A 174 13.85 10.65 -18.30
CA SER A 174 13.99 11.51 -19.49
C SER A 174 13.00 12.66 -19.54
N HIS A 175 11.82 12.52 -18.88
CA HIS A 175 10.75 13.53 -18.92
C HIS A 175 10.73 14.45 -17.71
N LEU A 176 11.32 14.03 -16.58
CA LEU A 176 11.39 14.85 -15.37
C LEU A 176 12.75 15.53 -15.27
N SER A 177 12.76 16.88 -15.24
CA SER A 177 14.00 17.61 -14.98
C SER A 177 14.56 17.33 -13.59
N ASP A 178 15.87 17.50 -13.37
CA ASP A 178 16.51 17.21 -12.08
C ASP A 178 15.96 18.05 -10.92
N LYS A 179 15.46 19.26 -11.21
CA LYS A 179 14.78 20.12 -10.22
C LYS A 179 13.43 19.51 -9.80
N MET A 180 12.63 19.07 -10.76
CA MET A 180 11.34 18.45 -10.51
C MET A 180 11.50 17.12 -9.77
N GLN A 181 12.48 16.29 -10.15
CA GLN A 181 12.76 15.04 -9.44
C GLN A 181 13.10 15.28 -7.96
N ARG A 182 13.90 16.32 -7.65
CA ARG A 182 14.21 16.69 -6.26
C ARG A 182 12.99 17.17 -5.49
N LEU A 183 12.16 18.00 -6.11
CA LEU A 183 10.95 18.52 -5.50
C LEU A 183 9.96 17.38 -5.18
N PHE A 184 9.65 16.52 -6.14
CA PHE A 184 8.74 15.40 -5.94
C PHE A 184 9.27 14.36 -4.95
N ALA A 185 10.59 14.09 -4.97
CA ALA A 185 11.22 13.22 -3.99
C ALA A 185 11.19 13.77 -2.55
N MET A 186 11.04 15.07 -2.36
CA MET A 186 10.86 15.70 -1.05
C MET A 186 9.40 15.66 -0.60
N ILE A 187 8.45 15.83 -1.53
CA ILE A 187 7.02 15.93 -1.25
C ILE A 187 6.38 14.56 -1.00
N TRP A 188 6.88 13.47 -1.63
CA TRP A 188 6.20 12.17 -1.59
C TRP A 188 5.92 11.62 -0.18
N PRO A 189 6.80 11.70 0.83
CA PRO A 189 6.50 11.16 2.15
C PRO A 189 5.39 11.95 2.85
N TRP A 190 5.34 13.26 2.63
CA TRP A 190 4.27 14.12 3.15
C TRP A 190 2.93 13.84 2.48
N SER A 191 2.94 13.62 1.16
CA SER A 191 1.74 13.21 0.41
C SER A 191 1.23 11.85 0.87
N LEU A 192 2.14 10.90 1.17
CA LEU A 192 1.77 9.59 1.71
C LEU A 192 1.10 9.71 3.08
N ILE A 193 1.71 10.47 4.00
CA ILE A 193 1.18 10.68 5.34
C ILE A 193 -0.19 11.37 5.27
N PHE A 194 -0.29 12.46 4.50
CA PHE A 194 -1.53 13.20 4.33
C PHE A 194 -2.64 12.33 3.73
N TYR A 195 -2.35 11.63 2.65
CA TYR A 195 -3.30 10.72 2.01
C TYR A 195 -3.77 9.62 2.98
N THR A 196 -2.86 9.00 3.72
CA THR A 196 -3.19 7.92 4.66
C THR A 196 -4.05 8.44 5.81
N ILE A 197 -3.70 9.59 6.40
CA ILE A 197 -4.49 10.20 7.48
C ILE A 197 -5.88 10.56 6.97
N LEU A 198 -5.97 11.24 5.83
CA LEU A 198 -7.26 11.64 5.25
C LEU A 198 -8.13 10.42 4.91
N SER A 199 -7.54 9.34 4.36
CA SER A 199 -8.26 8.09 4.08
C SER A 199 -8.81 7.45 5.36
N ILE A 200 -8.04 7.41 6.44
CA ILE A 200 -8.47 6.85 7.73
C ILE A 200 -9.59 7.72 8.33
N VAL A 201 -9.45 9.05 8.24
CA VAL A 201 -10.48 9.99 8.74
C VAL A 201 -11.78 9.81 7.96
N LEU A 202 -11.73 9.78 6.61
CA LEU A 202 -12.91 9.57 5.78
C LEU A 202 -13.56 8.21 6.05
N LEU A 203 -12.76 7.15 6.18
CA LEU A 203 -13.26 5.82 6.55
C LEU A 203 -13.91 5.83 7.94
N GLY A 204 -13.28 6.48 8.92
CA GLY A 204 -13.84 6.61 10.27
C GLY A 204 -15.17 7.37 10.28
N ILE A 205 -15.27 8.47 9.54
CA ILE A 205 -16.50 9.24 9.38
C ILE A 205 -17.58 8.39 8.69
N SER A 206 -17.21 7.60 7.68
CA SER A 206 -18.12 6.67 7.01
C SER A 206 -18.70 5.63 7.97
N ILE A 207 -17.88 5.11 8.88
CA ILE A 207 -18.30 4.11 9.87
C ILE A 207 -19.18 4.72 10.96
N LEU A 208 -18.82 5.91 11.46
CA LEU A 208 -19.51 6.55 12.58
C LEU A 208 -20.83 7.21 12.18
N GLY A 209 -21.00 7.50 10.89
CA GLY A 209 -22.12 8.27 10.36
C GLY A 209 -22.03 9.77 10.73
N VAL A 210 -22.47 10.61 9.84
CA VAL A 210 -22.55 12.07 10.09
C VAL A 210 -23.91 12.58 9.65
N ASN A 211 -24.58 13.28 10.55
CA ASN A 211 -25.96 13.73 10.37
C ASN A 211 -26.07 15.20 9.92
N ASN A 212 -24.99 15.75 9.34
CA ASN A 212 -24.95 17.16 8.96
C ASN A 212 -24.71 17.29 7.45
N SER A 213 -25.70 17.79 6.72
CA SER A 213 -25.63 17.96 5.26
C SER A 213 -24.51 18.89 4.78
N GLU A 214 -24.14 19.91 5.56
CA GLU A 214 -23.02 20.79 5.22
C GLU A 214 -21.69 20.02 5.32
N LEU A 215 -21.51 19.24 6.38
CA LEU A 215 -20.29 18.44 6.57
C LEU A 215 -20.12 17.43 5.45
N LEU A 216 -21.22 16.88 4.93
CA LEU A 216 -21.19 15.93 3.80
C LEU A 216 -20.66 16.57 2.52
N SER A 217 -21.10 17.78 2.19
CA SER A 217 -20.57 18.47 1.02
C SER A 217 -19.07 18.76 1.13
N TYR A 218 -18.54 19.02 2.33
CA TYR A 218 -17.11 19.14 2.57
C TYR A 218 -16.38 17.80 2.43
N LEU A 219 -17.00 16.68 2.82
CA LEU A 219 -16.44 15.35 2.66
C LEU A 219 -16.34 14.94 1.18
N ASP A 220 -17.34 15.29 0.36
CA ASP A 220 -17.28 15.06 -1.09
C ASP A 220 -16.14 15.82 -1.74
N ILE A 221 -15.98 17.11 -1.37
CA ILE A 221 -14.86 17.91 -1.81
C ILE A 221 -13.53 17.31 -1.34
N ALA A 222 -13.44 16.88 -0.08
CA ALA A 222 -12.24 16.25 0.46
C ALA A 222 -11.92 14.94 -0.27
N ALA A 223 -12.91 14.10 -0.58
CA ALA A 223 -12.75 12.88 -1.35
C ALA A 223 -12.24 13.17 -2.77
N ALA A 224 -12.80 14.16 -3.45
CA ALA A 224 -12.33 14.60 -4.76
C ALA A 224 -10.88 15.13 -4.70
N LEU A 225 -10.53 15.90 -3.68
CA LEU A 225 -9.19 16.41 -3.48
C LEU A 225 -8.15 15.33 -3.15
N MET A 226 -8.56 14.13 -2.72
CA MET A 226 -7.64 13.00 -2.48
C MET A 226 -6.89 12.54 -3.73
N PHE A 227 -7.41 12.80 -4.93
CA PHE A 227 -6.69 12.46 -6.16
C PHE A 227 -5.38 13.23 -6.32
N ILE A 228 -5.29 14.45 -5.77
CA ILE A 228 -4.06 15.26 -5.84
C ILE A 228 -2.90 14.61 -5.07
N PRO A 229 -2.99 14.33 -3.76
CA PRO A 229 -1.92 13.67 -3.02
C PRO A 229 -1.65 12.24 -3.53
N LEU A 230 -2.66 11.53 -4.06
CA LEU A 230 -2.49 10.23 -4.69
C LEU A 230 -1.53 10.30 -5.88
N ILE A 231 -1.75 11.23 -6.80
CA ILE A 231 -0.89 11.43 -7.97
C ILE A 231 0.51 11.88 -7.53
N LEU A 232 0.59 12.84 -6.60
CA LEU A 232 1.85 13.35 -6.07
C LEU A 232 2.67 12.24 -5.38
N MET A 233 2.02 11.33 -4.69
CA MET A 233 2.66 10.22 -4.01
C MET A 233 3.25 9.20 -5.01
N ILE A 234 2.55 8.89 -6.10
CA ILE A 234 3.03 7.98 -7.15
C ILE A 234 4.23 8.60 -7.88
N ILE A 235 4.08 9.83 -8.38
CA ILE A 235 5.14 10.53 -9.11
C ILE A 235 6.34 10.77 -8.20
N GLY A 236 6.10 11.18 -6.97
CA GLY A 236 7.13 11.42 -5.97
C GLY A 236 7.88 10.14 -5.57
N GLY A 237 7.18 9.02 -5.42
CA GLY A 237 7.78 7.71 -5.19
C GLY A 237 8.71 7.29 -6.33
N PHE A 238 8.27 7.48 -7.58
CA PHE A 238 9.12 7.24 -8.75
C PHE A 238 10.34 8.18 -8.78
N ALA A 239 10.14 9.48 -8.52
CA ALA A 239 11.24 10.46 -8.48
C ALA A 239 12.29 10.11 -7.42
N TYR A 240 11.86 9.68 -6.24
CA TYR A 240 12.75 9.22 -5.17
C TYR A 240 13.55 7.98 -5.57
N ASP A 241 12.89 6.98 -6.17
CA ASP A 241 13.55 5.75 -6.62
C ASP A 241 14.55 6.02 -7.76
N ILE A 242 14.25 6.98 -8.67
CA ILE A 242 15.19 7.42 -9.72
C ILE A 242 16.46 8.03 -9.11
N GLN A 243 16.32 8.94 -8.13
CA GLN A 243 17.49 9.53 -7.45
C GLN A 243 18.34 8.49 -6.72
N ARG A 244 17.67 7.50 -6.14
CA ARG A 244 18.35 6.40 -5.46
C ARG A 244 19.11 5.50 -6.43
N GLN A 245 18.53 5.22 -7.61
CA GLN A 245 19.20 4.44 -8.67
C GLN A 245 20.40 5.20 -9.28
N ALA A 246 20.35 6.53 -9.29
CA ALA A 246 21.43 7.37 -9.81
C ALA A 246 22.66 7.47 -8.86
N LYS A 247 22.54 7.05 -7.59
CA LYS A 247 23.63 7.14 -6.57
C LYS A 247 24.28 5.80 -6.18
N PRO A 248 24.51 4.82 -7.07
CA PRO A 248 25.11 3.55 -6.66
C PRO A 248 26.62 3.60 -6.36
N GLY A 249 27.31 4.75 -6.55
CA GLY A 249 28.76 4.81 -6.52
C GLY A 249 29.41 5.85 -5.59
N GLN A 250 28.68 6.72 -4.91
CA GLN A 250 29.31 7.80 -4.11
C GLN A 250 29.82 7.37 -2.73
N ASP A 251 29.45 6.20 -2.23
CA ASP A 251 29.93 5.72 -0.92
C ASP A 251 31.30 5.02 -0.97
N LEU A 252 31.84 4.74 -2.16
CA LEU A 252 33.13 4.06 -2.31
C LEU A 252 34.34 5.01 -2.53
N THR A 253 34.11 6.29 -2.82
CA THR A 253 35.17 7.27 -3.08
C THR A 253 35.49 8.20 -1.91
N LYS A 254 34.78 8.11 -0.79
CA LYS A 254 35.06 8.87 0.44
C LYS A 254 35.89 8.09 1.48
N SER A 255 36.42 6.93 1.10
CA SER A 255 37.36 6.15 1.93
C SER A 255 38.68 5.99 1.20
N LYS A 256 39.32 7.11 0.86
CA LYS A 256 40.77 7.17 0.59
C LYS A 256 41.31 8.38 1.29
#